data_2ae8b879fe4adf5b7b52ce9fb730d28e
#
_entry.id   2ae8b879fe4adf5b7b52ce9fb730d28e
#
_cell.length_a   1.000
_cell.length_b   1.000
_cell.length_c   1.000
_cell.angle_alpha   90.00
_cell.angle_beta   90.00
_cell.angle_gamma   90.00
#
_symmetry.space_group_name_H-M   'P 1'
#
loop_
_entity.id
_entity.type
_entity.pdbx_description
1 polymer ?
#
loop_
_entity_poly.entity_id
_entity_poly.type
_entity_poly.pdbx_seq_one_letter_code
_entity_poly.pdbx_strand_id
1 'polypeptide(L)'
;MRSGAQSCGSPASSWAEDALLEAFLVSTLVVAIGEIGDKTQLLALILAARFRRPVPIIFGILFATLFNHALAGLLGGWIRAAVAPDVLRWGLGLSFLAIAAWALKPDKMDEEPVAIGKYGAFAVTFVAFFLAEIGDKTQIATVALAARFDSLVAVVAGTTAGMLIADVPAVFLADRASTRIPFKAIRYVAAALFAAMGVAALAI
;
A
#
# COMPACT_ATOMS: atom_id res chain seq x y z
N MET A 1 -47.45 -27.08 -2.70
CA MET A 1 -46.99 -26.16 -1.67
C MET A 1 -45.48 -26.23 -1.61
N ARG A 2 -44.78 -25.29 -2.23
CA ARG A 2 -43.31 -25.16 -2.13
C ARG A 2 -43.04 -23.98 -1.20
N SER A 3 -42.57 -24.32 0.01
CA SER A 3 -42.07 -23.32 0.98
C SER A 3 -40.76 -22.78 0.47
N GLY A 4 -40.76 -21.51 0.04
CA GLY A 4 -39.55 -20.73 -0.23
C GLY A 4 -38.93 -20.29 1.11
N ALA A 5 -37.88 -20.94 1.53
CA ALA A 5 -37.02 -20.45 2.60
C ALA A 5 -36.21 -19.27 2.04
N GLN A 6 -36.70 -18.07 2.26
CA GLN A 6 -35.88 -16.86 2.14
C GLN A 6 -34.89 -16.89 3.29
N SER A 7 -33.60 -17.09 3.00
CA SER A 7 -32.50 -16.91 3.93
C SER A 7 -32.41 -15.40 4.24
N CYS A 8 -33.05 -14.99 5.33
CA CYS A 8 -32.90 -13.67 5.89
C CYS A 8 -31.48 -13.57 6.48
N GLY A 9 -30.54 -13.00 5.73
CA GLY A 9 -29.21 -12.65 6.26
C GLY A 9 -29.40 -11.78 7.48
N SER A 10 -28.77 -12.14 8.62
CA SER A 10 -28.90 -11.35 9.84
C SER A 10 -28.26 -9.98 9.63
N PRO A 11 -28.84 -8.89 10.16
CA PRO A 11 -28.25 -7.54 10.02
C PRO A 11 -26.78 -7.46 10.49
N ALA A 12 -26.39 -8.30 11.44
CA ALA A 12 -25.03 -8.36 11.95
C ALA A 12 -24.00 -8.80 10.90
N SER A 13 -24.37 -9.59 9.88
CA SER A 13 -23.46 -10.01 8.80
C SER A 13 -23.17 -8.87 7.83
N SER A 14 -24.14 -8.01 7.54
CA SER A 14 -23.94 -6.88 6.62
C SER A 14 -22.99 -5.83 7.18
N TRP A 15 -23.09 -5.50 8.46
CA TRP A 15 -22.15 -4.53 9.08
C TRP A 15 -20.70 -5.02 9.11
N ALA A 16 -20.49 -6.32 9.32
CA ALA A 16 -19.16 -6.90 9.29
C ALA A 16 -18.58 -6.90 7.87
N GLU A 17 -19.39 -7.22 6.85
CA GLU A 17 -18.98 -7.16 5.44
C GLU A 17 -18.66 -5.73 5.01
N ASP A 18 -19.48 -4.75 5.40
CA ASP A 18 -19.26 -3.33 5.09
C ASP A 18 -17.95 -2.83 5.72
N ALA A 19 -17.66 -3.19 6.97
CA ALA A 19 -16.43 -2.81 7.66
C ALA A 19 -15.16 -3.45 7.00
N LEU A 20 -15.27 -4.70 6.55
CA LEU A 20 -14.18 -5.36 5.81
C LEU A 20 -13.93 -4.70 4.47
N LEU A 21 -15.01 -4.37 3.75
CA LEU A 21 -14.94 -3.71 2.44
C LEU A 21 -14.36 -2.29 2.59
N GLU A 22 -14.79 -1.54 3.59
CA GLU A 22 -14.23 -0.23 3.90
C GLU A 22 -12.72 -0.30 4.16
N ALA A 23 -12.29 -1.20 5.04
CA ALA A 23 -10.88 -1.39 5.35
C ALA A 23 -10.06 -1.73 4.10
N PHE A 24 -10.56 -2.63 3.25
CA PHE A 24 -9.91 -3.01 2.00
C PHE A 24 -9.84 -1.84 1.02
N LEU A 25 -10.96 -1.18 0.73
CA LEU A 25 -11.02 -0.11 -0.26
C LEU A 25 -10.22 1.12 0.15
N VAL A 26 -10.33 1.55 1.41
CA VAL A 26 -9.54 2.68 1.93
C VAL A 26 -8.06 2.36 1.86
N SER A 27 -7.64 1.17 2.29
CA SER A 27 -6.24 0.75 2.24
C SER A 27 -5.71 0.68 0.81
N THR A 28 -6.52 0.15 -0.13
CA THR A 28 -6.17 0.09 -1.54
C THR A 28 -5.97 1.49 -2.13
N LEU A 29 -6.92 2.39 -1.89
CA LEU A 29 -6.89 3.73 -2.45
C LEU A 29 -5.71 4.54 -1.90
N VAL A 30 -5.48 4.48 -0.59
CA VAL A 30 -4.41 5.22 0.09
C VAL A 30 -3.04 4.81 -0.45
N VAL A 31 -2.79 3.50 -0.55
CA VAL A 31 -1.50 3.00 -1.05
C VAL A 31 -1.38 3.22 -2.55
N ALA A 32 -2.41 2.93 -3.35
CA ALA A 32 -2.36 3.16 -4.80
C ALA A 32 -2.01 4.62 -5.15
N ILE A 33 -2.64 5.59 -4.48
CA ILE A 33 -2.36 7.01 -4.70
C ILE A 33 -0.97 7.39 -4.15
N GLY A 34 -0.58 6.82 -3.00
CA GLY A 34 0.71 7.08 -2.36
C GLY A 34 1.91 6.59 -3.19
N GLU A 35 1.71 5.49 -3.95
CA GLU A 35 2.74 4.84 -4.76
C GLU A 35 2.91 5.44 -6.16
N ILE A 36 1.88 6.07 -6.73
CA ILE A 36 2.02 6.64 -8.07
C ILE A 36 3.11 7.72 -8.06
N GLY A 37 4.16 7.49 -8.83
CA GLY A 37 5.31 8.40 -8.93
C GLY A 37 6.36 8.22 -7.85
N ASP A 38 6.29 7.13 -7.10
CA ASP A 38 7.29 6.78 -6.10
C ASP A 38 8.50 6.02 -6.68
N LYS A 39 9.52 5.81 -5.85
CA LYS A 39 10.76 5.10 -6.19
C LYS A 39 10.51 3.66 -6.66
N THR A 40 9.52 2.98 -6.08
CA THR A 40 9.12 1.61 -6.42
C THR A 40 8.56 1.48 -7.82
N GLN A 41 7.76 2.44 -8.27
CA GLN A 41 7.29 2.48 -9.66
C GLN A 41 8.44 2.64 -10.65
N LEU A 42 9.45 3.45 -10.32
CA LEU A 42 10.65 3.59 -11.14
C LEU A 42 11.50 2.33 -11.11
N LEU A 43 11.63 1.68 -9.94
CA LEU A 43 12.30 0.39 -9.79
C LEU A 43 11.61 -0.69 -10.65
N ALA A 44 10.27 -0.75 -10.66
CA ALA A 44 9.50 -1.65 -11.51
C ALA A 44 9.82 -1.46 -12.99
N LEU A 45 9.89 -0.21 -13.46
CA LEU A 45 10.27 0.15 -14.83
C LEU A 45 11.68 -0.34 -15.17
N ILE A 46 12.68 -0.10 -14.30
CA ILE A 46 14.06 -0.49 -14.52
C ILE A 46 14.19 -2.02 -14.60
N LEU A 47 13.57 -2.75 -13.66
CA LEU A 47 13.60 -4.20 -13.64
C LEU A 47 12.90 -4.80 -14.88
N ALA A 48 11.77 -4.22 -15.29
CA ALA A 48 11.02 -4.66 -16.47
C ALA A 48 11.82 -4.42 -17.76
N ALA A 49 12.42 -3.25 -17.94
CA ALA A 49 13.28 -2.95 -19.09
C ALA A 49 14.50 -3.89 -19.17
N ARG A 50 15.07 -4.26 -18.01
CA ARG A 50 16.25 -5.10 -17.93
C ARG A 50 15.99 -6.58 -18.15
N PHE A 51 14.99 -7.13 -17.47
CA PHE A 51 14.70 -8.57 -17.54
C PHE A 51 13.77 -8.95 -18.68
N ARG A 52 12.91 -8.04 -19.15
CA ARG A 52 11.89 -8.28 -20.18
C ARG A 52 11.01 -9.51 -19.90
N ARG A 53 10.77 -9.78 -18.62
CA ARG A 53 9.95 -10.89 -18.14
C ARG A 53 8.93 -10.38 -17.12
N PRO A 54 7.78 -9.88 -17.57
CA PRO A 54 6.81 -9.21 -16.68
C PRO A 54 6.27 -10.12 -15.58
N VAL A 55 5.95 -11.37 -15.89
CA VAL A 55 5.31 -12.29 -14.92
C VAL A 55 6.19 -12.54 -13.68
N PRO A 56 7.46 -12.97 -13.77
CA PRO A 56 8.31 -13.12 -12.59
C PRO A 56 8.51 -11.82 -11.81
N ILE A 57 8.53 -10.66 -12.49
CA ILE A 57 8.65 -9.36 -11.84
C ILE A 57 7.41 -9.05 -11.03
N ILE A 58 6.20 -9.20 -11.61
CA ILE A 58 4.94 -8.99 -10.92
C ILE A 58 4.81 -9.88 -9.67
N PHE A 59 5.17 -11.15 -9.77
CA PHE A 59 5.20 -12.03 -8.61
C PHE A 59 6.26 -11.61 -7.58
N GLY A 60 7.42 -11.12 -8.00
CA GLY A 60 8.44 -10.56 -7.11
C GLY A 60 7.90 -9.36 -6.32
N ILE A 61 7.23 -8.41 -7.00
CA ILE A 61 6.56 -7.26 -6.39
C ILE A 61 5.48 -7.76 -5.41
N LEU A 62 4.57 -8.63 -5.86
CA LEU A 62 3.49 -9.15 -5.04
C LEU A 62 3.98 -9.75 -3.72
N PHE A 63 4.96 -10.67 -3.78
CA PHE A 63 5.43 -11.35 -2.57
C PHE A 63 6.27 -10.45 -1.68
N ALA A 64 7.08 -9.54 -2.23
CA ALA A 64 7.83 -8.56 -1.45
C ALA A 64 6.88 -7.62 -0.69
N THR A 65 5.88 -7.08 -1.39
CA THR A 65 4.87 -6.19 -0.80
C THR A 65 4.02 -6.91 0.23
N LEU A 66 3.51 -8.10 -0.10
CA LEU A 66 2.70 -8.88 0.84
C LEU A 66 3.46 -9.15 2.14
N PHE A 67 4.74 -9.49 2.06
CA PHE A 67 5.57 -9.74 3.23
C PHE A 67 5.82 -8.47 4.05
N ASN A 68 6.19 -7.37 3.41
CA ASN A 68 6.38 -6.07 4.06
C ASN A 68 5.10 -5.55 4.72
N HIS A 69 3.98 -5.59 4.00
CA HIS A 69 2.70 -5.11 4.50
C HIS A 69 2.13 -6.02 5.58
N ALA A 70 2.37 -7.33 5.53
CA ALA A 70 2.00 -8.22 6.61
C ALA A 70 2.77 -7.91 7.91
N LEU A 71 4.08 -7.68 7.82
CA LEU A 71 4.89 -7.26 8.97
C LEU A 71 4.43 -5.92 9.53
N ALA A 72 4.21 -4.93 8.65
CA ALA A 72 3.69 -3.62 9.03
C ALA A 72 2.30 -3.71 9.66
N GLY A 73 1.43 -4.52 9.07
CA GLY A 73 0.08 -4.76 9.58
C GLY A 73 0.05 -5.44 10.94
N LEU A 74 0.92 -6.43 11.16
CA LEU A 74 1.08 -7.07 12.48
C LEU A 74 1.54 -6.06 13.54
N LEU A 75 2.49 -5.19 13.20
CA LEU A 75 2.93 -4.11 14.08
C LEU A 75 1.79 -3.14 14.40
N GLY A 76 1.01 -2.73 13.39
CA GLY A 76 -0.15 -1.86 13.57
C GLY A 76 -1.23 -2.47 14.46
N GLY A 77 -1.54 -3.75 14.26
CA GLY A 77 -2.47 -4.49 15.08
C GLY A 77 -1.99 -4.63 16.54
N TRP A 78 -0.70 -4.86 16.75
CA TRP A 78 -0.10 -4.88 18.07
C TRP A 78 -0.16 -3.51 18.78
N ILE A 79 0.16 -2.42 18.05
CA ILE A 79 0.04 -1.04 18.57
C ILE A 79 -1.41 -0.78 19.02
N ARG A 80 -2.38 -1.15 18.19
CA ARG A 80 -3.80 -1.01 18.51
C ARG A 80 -4.19 -1.74 19.79
N ALA A 81 -3.68 -2.96 19.99
CA ALA A 81 -3.98 -3.75 21.19
C ALA A 81 -3.27 -3.24 22.44
N ALA A 82 -2.11 -2.57 22.29
CA ALA A 82 -1.26 -2.17 23.41
C ALA A 82 -1.50 -0.71 23.86
N VAL A 83 -2.09 0.13 23.01
CA VAL A 83 -2.19 1.58 23.21
C VAL A 83 -3.63 1.98 23.54
N ALA A 84 -3.80 2.87 24.53
CA ALA A 84 -5.11 3.40 24.88
C ALA A 84 -5.75 4.16 23.68
N PRO A 85 -7.10 4.06 23.51
CA PRO A 85 -7.79 4.63 22.34
C PRO A 85 -7.49 6.12 22.10
N ASP A 86 -7.43 6.93 23.14
CA ASP A 86 -7.14 8.36 23.00
C ASP A 86 -5.71 8.62 22.49
N VAL A 87 -4.73 7.88 23.02
CA VAL A 87 -3.32 7.99 22.58
C VAL A 87 -3.19 7.48 21.15
N LEU A 88 -3.89 6.38 20.82
CA LEU A 88 -3.91 5.82 19.48
C LEU A 88 -4.49 6.84 18.47
N ARG A 89 -5.60 7.48 18.79
CA ARG A 89 -6.22 8.52 17.96
C ARG A 89 -5.25 9.64 17.62
N TRP A 90 -4.57 10.21 18.63
CA TRP A 90 -3.58 11.26 18.41
C TRP A 90 -2.37 10.75 17.64
N GLY A 91 -1.89 9.55 17.95
CA GLY A 91 -0.79 8.91 17.24
C GLY A 91 -1.10 8.71 15.75
N LEU A 92 -2.28 8.19 15.43
CA LEU A 92 -2.74 7.99 14.04
C LEU A 92 -2.90 9.32 13.30
N GLY A 93 -3.59 10.29 13.90
CA GLY A 93 -3.79 11.59 13.28
C GLY A 93 -2.47 12.28 12.95
N LEU A 94 -1.55 12.33 13.90
CA LEU A 94 -0.23 12.94 13.71
C LEU A 94 0.63 12.15 12.71
N SER A 95 0.57 10.80 12.70
CA SER A 95 1.31 9.99 11.73
C SER A 95 0.84 10.24 10.31
N PHE A 96 -0.48 10.29 10.06
CA PHE A 96 -1.01 10.61 8.75
C PHE A 96 -0.66 12.04 8.29
N LEU A 97 -0.66 13.03 9.19
CA LEU A 97 -0.21 14.38 8.88
C LEU A 97 1.29 14.43 8.56
N ALA A 98 2.11 13.66 9.27
CA ALA A 98 3.54 13.54 8.97
C ALA A 98 3.79 12.88 7.61
N ILE A 99 3.05 11.82 7.27
CA ILE A 99 3.10 11.17 5.96
C ILE A 99 2.64 12.15 4.87
N ALA A 100 1.61 12.96 5.11
CA ALA A 100 1.16 13.98 4.17
C ALA A 100 2.27 14.99 3.85
N ALA A 101 2.98 15.47 4.87
CA ALA A 101 4.12 16.36 4.69
C ALA A 101 5.29 15.68 3.95
N TRP A 102 5.52 14.40 4.24
CA TRP A 102 6.55 13.59 3.55
C TRP A 102 6.21 13.35 2.09
N ALA A 103 4.96 13.06 1.76
CA ALA A 103 4.49 12.83 0.39
C ALA A 103 4.74 14.03 -0.55
N LEU A 104 4.90 15.24 -0.01
CA LEU A 104 5.26 16.42 -0.82
C LEU A 104 6.74 16.43 -1.27
N LYS A 105 7.62 15.68 -0.60
CA LYS A 105 9.02 15.58 -1.00
C LYS A 105 9.17 14.61 -2.17
N PRO A 106 9.97 14.96 -3.21
CA PRO A 106 10.34 14.00 -4.23
C PRO A 106 11.19 12.89 -3.62
N ASP A 107 10.81 11.64 -3.88
CA ASP A 107 11.65 10.51 -3.54
C ASP A 107 12.86 10.48 -4.47
N LYS A 108 14.04 10.25 -3.91
CA LYS A 108 15.27 10.05 -4.67
C LYS A 108 15.54 8.56 -4.74
N MET A 109 15.86 8.08 -5.93
CA MET A 109 16.46 6.76 -6.06
C MET A 109 17.90 6.85 -5.55
N ASP A 110 18.21 6.10 -4.51
CA ASP A 110 19.60 5.81 -4.22
C ASP A 110 20.08 4.89 -5.35
N GLU A 111 21.04 5.37 -6.13
CA GLU A 111 21.55 4.71 -7.34
C GLU A 111 22.43 3.49 -7.00
N GLU A 112 22.09 2.69 -5.98
CA GLU A 112 22.78 1.44 -5.80
C GLU A 112 22.30 0.43 -6.86
N PRO A 113 23.17 0.03 -7.80
CA PRO A 113 22.80 -0.99 -8.77
C PRO A 113 22.49 -2.26 -7.99
N VAL A 114 21.25 -2.72 -8.05
CA VAL A 114 20.89 -4.04 -7.54
C VAL A 114 21.83 -5.03 -8.23
N ALA A 115 22.76 -5.62 -7.46
CA ALA A 115 23.74 -6.56 -7.97
C ALA A 115 23.00 -7.76 -8.55
N ILE A 116 22.85 -7.74 -9.87
CA ILE A 116 22.15 -8.78 -10.62
C ILE A 116 23.16 -9.89 -10.86
N GLY A 117 23.26 -10.74 -9.87
CA GLY A 117 23.98 -12.00 -9.95
C GLY A 117 23.22 -13.03 -10.80
N LYS A 118 23.59 -14.29 -10.65
CA LYS A 118 23.00 -15.47 -11.32
C LYS A 118 21.52 -15.75 -10.93
N TYR A 119 20.87 -14.81 -10.22
CA TYR A 119 19.51 -14.96 -9.70
C TYR A 119 18.48 -14.55 -10.76
N GLY A 120 17.37 -15.27 -10.79
CA GLY A 120 16.28 -15.01 -11.75
C GLY A 120 15.54 -13.70 -11.44
N ALA A 121 14.78 -13.18 -12.43
CA ALA A 121 14.03 -11.94 -12.34
C ALA A 121 13.13 -11.85 -11.09
N PHE A 122 12.51 -12.96 -10.69
CA PHE A 122 11.70 -13.03 -9.48
C PHE A 122 12.50 -12.69 -8.21
N ALA A 123 13.63 -13.40 -7.99
CA ALA A 123 14.40 -13.22 -6.76
C ALA A 123 15.01 -11.83 -6.64
N VAL A 124 15.51 -11.30 -7.75
CA VAL A 124 16.07 -9.93 -7.79
C VAL A 124 14.97 -8.91 -7.51
N THR A 125 13.79 -9.06 -8.13
CA THR A 125 12.67 -8.14 -7.89
C THR A 125 12.19 -8.24 -6.45
N PHE A 126 12.02 -9.45 -5.92
CA PHE A 126 11.60 -9.65 -4.53
C PHE A 126 12.53 -8.93 -3.55
N VAL A 127 13.85 -9.17 -3.66
CA VAL A 127 14.83 -8.55 -2.75
C VAL A 127 14.86 -7.03 -2.92
N ALA A 128 14.87 -6.54 -4.18
CA ALA A 128 14.94 -5.12 -4.47
C ALA A 128 13.71 -4.37 -3.93
N PHE A 129 12.50 -4.88 -4.18
CA PHE A 129 11.27 -4.29 -3.67
C PHE A 129 11.18 -4.41 -2.16
N PHE A 130 11.52 -5.57 -1.59
CA PHE A 130 11.52 -5.76 -0.14
C PHE A 130 12.39 -4.70 0.56
N LEU A 131 13.62 -4.49 0.06
CA LEU A 131 14.53 -3.51 0.64
C LEU A 131 14.08 -2.06 0.38
N ALA A 132 13.54 -1.77 -0.81
CA ALA A 132 13.06 -0.44 -1.15
C ALA A 132 11.88 0.00 -0.28
N GLU A 133 11.02 -0.94 0.13
CA GLU A 133 9.84 -0.68 0.95
C GLU A 133 10.12 -0.56 2.44
N ILE A 134 11.27 -1.07 2.95
CA ILE A 134 11.60 -0.96 4.37
C ILE A 134 11.73 0.50 4.76
N GLY A 135 10.89 0.93 5.70
CA GLY A 135 10.88 2.30 6.22
C GLY A 135 10.27 3.33 5.27
N ASP A 136 9.60 2.90 4.19
CA ASP A 136 8.92 3.82 3.28
C ASP A 136 7.59 4.34 3.83
N LYS A 137 7.09 5.43 3.23
CA LYS A 137 5.83 6.11 3.61
C LYS A 137 4.62 5.17 3.57
N THR A 138 4.55 4.26 2.60
CA THR A 138 3.45 3.30 2.46
C THR A 138 3.51 2.17 3.47
N GLN A 139 4.70 1.75 3.89
CA GLN A 139 4.85 0.83 5.02
C GLN A 139 4.34 1.47 6.32
N ILE A 140 4.69 2.74 6.59
CA ILE A 140 4.22 3.46 7.77
C ILE A 140 2.69 3.70 7.68
N ALA A 141 2.18 4.04 6.49
CA ALA A 141 0.73 4.14 6.27
C ALA A 141 0.02 2.80 6.53
N THR A 142 0.62 1.67 6.13
CA THR A 142 0.08 0.33 6.40
C THR A 142 0.01 0.03 7.90
N VAL A 143 1.04 0.40 8.69
CA VAL A 143 1.00 0.33 10.17
C VAL A 143 -0.17 1.15 10.71
N ALA A 144 -0.34 2.39 10.26
CA ALA A 144 -1.40 3.26 10.72
C ALA A 144 -2.80 2.76 10.33
N LEU A 145 -2.97 2.23 9.10
CA LEU A 145 -4.21 1.63 8.64
C LEU A 145 -4.58 0.38 9.46
N ALA A 146 -3.60 -0.50 9.73
CA ALA A 146 -3.82 -1.69 10.55
C ALA A 146 -4.09 -1.36 12.02
N ALA A 147 -3.59 -0.24 12.53
CA ALA A 147 -3.95 0.27 13.84
C ALA A 147 -5.35 0.92 13.84
N ARG A 148 -5.85 1.41 12.71
CA ARG A 148 -7.17 2.06 12.54
C ARG A 148 -8.29 1.04 12.34
N PHE A 149 -8.07 0.01 11.53
CA PHE A 149 -9.10 -0.96 11.13
C PHE A 149 -8.95 -2.28 11.88
N ASP A 150 -10.08 -2.96 12.13
CA ASP A 150 -10.14 -4.22 12.88
C ASP A 150 -9.57 -5.40 12.10
N SER A 151 -9.70 -5.39 10.77
CA SER A 151 -9.31 -6.51 9.93
C SER A 151 -7.91 -6.33 9.35
N LEU A 152 -6.94 -6.99 9.97
CA LEU A 152 -5.58 -7.09 9.44
C LEU A 152 -5.54 -7.63 8.01
N VAL A 153 -6.33 -8.66 7.73
CA VAL A 153 -6.36 -9.31 6.41
C VAL A 153 -6.87 -8.34 5.34
N ALA A 154 -7.95 -7.60 5.62
CA ALA A 154 -8.50 -6.63 4.68
C ALA A 154 -7.50 -5.48 4.42
N VAL A 155 -6.81 -5.00 5.46
CA VAL A 155 -5.79 -3.95 5.31
C VAL A 155 -4.61 -4.45 4.49
N VAL A 156 -4.02 -5.61 4.82
CA VAL A 156 -2.86 -6.15 4.10
C VAL A 156 -3.21 -6.48 2.65
N ALA A 157 -4.38 -7.08 2.40
CA ALA A 157 -4.85 -7.34 1.05
C ALA A 157 -5.07 -6.03 0.27
N GLY A 158 -5.70 -5.03 0.89
CA GLY A 158 -5.95 -3.72 0.29
C GLY A 158 -4.67 -2.97 -0.03
N THR A 159 -3.75 -2.86 0.91
CA THR A 159 -2.46 -2.18 0.68
C THR A 159 -1.62 -2.88 -0.38
N THR A 160 -1.62 -4.22 -0.39
CA THR A 160 -0.95 -5.02 -1.44
C THR A 160 -1.61 -4.80 -2.81
N ALA A 161 -2.94 -4.78 -2.88
CA ALA A 161 -3.66 -4.47 -4.12
C ALA A 161 -3.33 -3.06 -4.62
N GLY A 162 -3.28 -2.07 -3.71
CA GLY A 162 -2.89 -0.69 -4.03
C GLY A 162 -1.50 -0.60 -4.66
N MET A 163 -0.51 -1.28 -4.08
CA MET A 163 0.85 -1.37 -4.62
C MET A 163 0.85 -1.97 -6.03
N LEU A 164 0.14 -3.09 -6.24
CA LEU A 164 0.07 -3.71 -7.56
C LEU A 164 -0.62 -2.83 -8.60
N ILE A 165 -1.66 -2.08 -8.21
CA ILE A 165 -2.35 -1.13 -9.09
C ILE A 165 -1.38 -0.04 -9.57
N ALA A 166 -0.47 0.42 -8.71
CA ALA A 166 0.52 1.42 -9.07
C ALA A 166 1.67 0.85 -9.93
N ASP A 167 2.23 -0.30 -9.54
CA ASP A 167 3.47 -0.81 -10.12
C ASP A 167 3.29 -1.72 -11.35
N VAL A 168 2.22 -2.52 -11.40
CA VAL A 168 1.99 -3.45 -12.53
C VAL A 168 1.88 -2.73 -13.87
N PRO A 169 1.17 -1.58 -13.99
CA PRO A 169 1.19 -0.81 -15.23
C PRO A 169 2.59 -0.36 -15.64
N ALA A 170 3.45 0.01 -14.68
CA ALA A 170 4.84 0.41 -14.95
C ALA A 170 5.66 -0.75 -15.54
N VAL A 171 5.46 -1.98 -15.06
CA VAL A 171 6.11 -3.17 -15.61
C VAL A 171 5.78 -3.37 -17.10
N PHE A 172 4.53 -3.13 -17.51
CA PHE A 172 4.11 -3.28 -18.90
C PHE A 172 4.47 -2.07 -19.77
N LEU A 173 4.64 -0.90 -19.16
CA LEU A 173 4.98 0.34 -19.87
C LEU A 173 6.50 0.53 -20.05
N ALA A 174 7.32 -0.35 -19.54
CA ALA A 174 8.79 -0.24 -19.57
C ALA A 174 9.35 -0.03 -21.00
N ASP A 175 8.75 -0.68 -22.01
CA ASP A 175 9.14 -0.52 -23.41
C ASP A 175 8.61 0.78 -24.07
N ARG A 176 7.66 1.48 -23.41
CA ARG A 176 6.95 2.66 -23.94
C ARG A 176 7.15 3.92 -23.09
N ALA A 177 8.10 3.91 -22.18
CA ALA A 177 8.27 4.92 -21.12
C ALA A 177 8.66 6.32 -21.61
N SER A 178 7.77 6.96 -22.38
CA SER A 178 7.81 8.41 -22.69
C SER A 178 6.56 9.16 -22.24
N THR A 179 5.71 8.57 -21.40
CA THR A 179 4.50 9.23 -20.92
C THR A 179 4.86 10.30 -19.89
N ARG A 180 4.48 11.54 -20.16
CA ARG A 180 4.62 12.69 -19.26
C ARG A 180 3.63 12.55 -18.11
N ILE A 181 3.98 11.76 -17.09
CA ILE A 181 3.17 11.60 -15.87
C ILE A 181 3.31 12.88 -15.04
N PRO A 182 2.21 13.54 -14.61
CA PRO A 182 2.27 14.76 -13.83
C PRO A 182 2.56 14.45 -12.34
N PHE A 183 3.73 13.93 -12.02
CA PHE A 183 4.14 13.52 -10.69
C PHE A 183 3.89 14.56 -9.59
N LYS A 184 4.01 15.87 -9.93
CA LYS A 184 3.71 16.94 -8.97
C LYS A 184 2.24 16.91 -8.54
N ALA A 185 1.31 16.81 -9.48
CA ALA A 185 -0.13 16.79 -9.18
C ALA A 185 -0.48 15.57 -8.32
N ILE A 186 0.10 14.41 -8.64
CA ILE A 186 -0.14 13.16 -7.90
C ILE A 186 0.33 13.28 -6.44
N ARG A 187 1.51 13.85 -6.19
CA ARG A 187 2.00 14.09 -4.82
C ARG A 187 1.08 15.02 -4.02
N TYR A 188 0.54 16.05 -4.63
CA TYR A 188 -0.43 16.91 -3.95
C TYR A 188 -1.73 16.17 -3.62
N VAL A 189 -2.21 15.29 -4.51
CA VAL A 189 -3.39 14.45 -4.24
C VAL A 189 -3.11 13.46 -3.11
N ALA A 190 -1.96 12.79 -3.12
CA ALA A 190 -1.54 11.88 -2.05
C ALA A 190 -1.44 12.63 -0.70
N ALA A 191 -0.76 13.77 -0.68
CA ALA A 191 -0.63 14.59 0.51
C ALA A 191 -1.99 15.05 1.05
N ALA A 192 -2.91 15.48 0.17
CA ALA A 192 -4.26 15.88 0.55
C ALA A 192 -5.06 14.70 1.14
N LEU A 193 -4.93 13.51 0.57
CA LEU A 193 -5.58 12.29 1.06
C LEU A 193 -5.07 11.94 2.46
N PHE A 194 -3.76 11.88 2.67
CA PHE A 194 -3.18 11.60 3.99
C PHE A 194 -3.55 12.69 5.01
N ALA A 195 -3.56 13.97 4.60
CA ALA A 195 -3.97 15.05 5.49
C ALA A 195 -5.44 14.92 5.89
N ALA A 196 -6.33 14.58 4.95
CA ALA A 196 -7.75 14.36 5.24
C ALA A 196 -7.94 13.20 6.23
N MET A 197 -7.19 12.10 6.07
CA MET A 197 -7.21 10.97 7.00
C MET A 197 -6.70 11.37 8.39
N GLY A 198 -5.63 12.17 8.45
CA GLY A 198 -5.09 12.67 9.71
C GLY A 198 -6.09 13.54 10.47
N VAL A 199 -6.73 14.48 9.77
CA VAL A 199 -7.78 15.32 10.35
C VAL A 199 -8.98 14.48 10.77
N ALA A 200 -9.45 13.55 9.94
CA ALA A 200 -10.56 12.67 10.28
C ALA A 200 -10.26 11.84 11.54
N ALA A 201 -9.03 11.29 11.66
CA ALA A 201 -8.62 10.54 12.83
C ALA A 201 -8.62 11.38 14.13
N LEU A 202 -8.29 12.68 14.04
CA LEU A 202 -8.27 13.59 15.19
C LEU A 202 -9.68 14.10 15.57
N ALA A 203 -10.63 14.09 14.62
CA ALA A 203 -11.98 14.62 14.79
C ALA A 203 -12.97 13.64 15.45
N ILE A 204 -12.64 12.35 15.49
CA ILE A 204 -13.46 11.28 16.09
C ILE A 204 -12.99 11.00 17.52
#